data_b0b52c27446a79e0af7c7149fa8cfef1
#
_entry.id   b0b52c27446a79e0af7c7149fa8cfef1
#
_cell.length_a   1.000
_cell.length_b   1.000
_cell.length_c   1.000
_cell.angle_alpha   90.00
_cell.angle_beta   90.00
_cell.angle_gamma   90.00
#
_symmetry.space_group_name_H-M   'P 1'
#
loop_
_entity.id
_entity.type
_entity.pdbx_description
1 polymer ?
#
loop_
_entity_poly.entity_id
_entity_poly.type
_entity_poly.pdbx_seq_one_letter_code
_entity_poly.pdbx_strand_id
1 'polypeptide(L)'
;MFKLESQSFGLDISDLSLKIIKLEETGGGLRLSSFGETRVPPGIIEGGKIKKVENLAEIIKKSLKQVKGKRIKTKYVVSSLPEEKSFLDILQIPIMKQEEIENAVKFEAENYIPLKLDEVYFDFEKIQPISKQKKYQEILIAATPKEIVNPYFKALEQAGLRPLALEIESLAIVRALIKKNTLPGPLFKDNKT
;
A
#
# COMPACT_ATOMS: atom_id res chain seq x y z
N MET A 1 -8.64 -21.85 -2.50
CA MET A 1 -7.51 -20.95 -2.70
C MET A 1 -7.92 -19.95 -3.79
N PHE A 2 -8.44 -18.79 -3.40
CA PHE A 2 -8.91 -17.80 -4.37
C PHE A 2 -7.69 -17.14 -5.03
N LYS A 3 -7.55 -17.27 -6.34
CA LYS A 3 -6.58 -16.53 -7.16
C LYS A 3 -7.01 -15.06 -7.27
N LEU A 4 -6.94 -14.31 -6.19
CA LEU A 4 -7.21 -12.86 -6.19
C LEU A 4 -6.12 -12.06 -6.93
N GLU A 5 -4.92 -12.59 -7.04
CA GLU A 5 -3.73 -11.89 -7.55
C GLU A 5 -3.79 -11.56 -9.06
N SER A 6 -4.56 -12.31 -9.86
CA SER A 6 -4.60 -12.09 -11.32
C SER A 6 -5.60 -11.02 -11.77
N GLN A 7 -6.38 -10.43 -10.88
CA GLN A 7 -7.47 -9.51 -11.23
C GLN A 7 -7.20 -8.04 -10.96
N SER A 8 -6.23 -7.68 -10.13
CA SER A 8 -5.92 -6.29 -9.80
C SER A 8 -4.91 -5.66 -10.76
N PHE A 9 -4.82 -4.34 -10.71
CA PHE A 9 -3.74 -3.56 -11.31
C PHE A 9 -3.11 -2.65 -10.25
N GLY A 10 -1.86 -2.24 -10.48
CA GLY A 10 -1.16 -1.27 -9.64
C GLY A 10 -1.43 0.15 -10.09
N LEU A 11 -1.65 1.04 -9.13
CA LEU A 11 -1.79 2.48 -9.33
C LEU A 11 -0.87 3.21 -8.35
N ASP A 12 0.13 3.87 -8.89
CA ASP A 12 1.01 4.76 -8.15
C ASP A 12 0.52 6.20 -8.30
N ILE A 13 0.34 6.88 -7.15
CA ILE A 13 -0.22 8.24 -7.06
C ILE A 13 0.80 9.14 -6.40
N SER A 14 1.37 10.06 -7.16
CA SER A 14 2.28 11.08 -6.65
C SER A 14 1.76 12.49 -6.95
N ASP A 15 2.42 13.51 -6.39
CA ASP A 15 1.99 14.91 -6.52
C ASP A 15 1.83 15.38 -7.97
N LEU A 16 2.66 14.84 -8.87
CA LEU A 16 2.72 15.30 -10.25
C LEU A 16 2.33 14.24 -11.29
N SER A 17 2.18 12.98 -10.90
CA SER A 17 1.86 11.91 -11.84
C SER A 17 1.06 10.77 -11.24
N LEU A 18 0.26 10.13 -12.10
CA LEU A 18 -0.34 8.82 -11.87
C LEU A 18 0.33 7.81 -12.78
N LYS A 19 0.77 6.69 -12.25
CA LYS A 19 1.31 5.58 -13.04
C LYS A 19 0.47 4.34 -12.84
N ILE A 20 0.13 3.69 -13.93
CA ILE A 20 -0.72 2.50 -13.95
C ILE A 20 0.09 1.34 -14.54
N ILE A 21 0.03 0.19 -13.88
CA ILE A 21 0.63 -1.04 -14.39
C ILE A 21 -0.29 -2.22 -14.14
N LYS A 22 -0.44 -3.07 -15.15
CA LYS A 22 -1.12 -4.36 -15.01
C LYS A 22 -0.24 -5.47 -15.53
N LEU A 23 -0.04 -6.48 -14.70
CA LEU A 23 0.64 -7.71 -15.04
C LEU A 23 -0.37 -8.84 -15.23
N GLU A 24 -0.05 -9.78 -16.11
CA GLU A 24 -0.81 -11.02 -16.33
C GLU A 24 0.12 -12.22 -16.13
N GLU A 25 -0.36 -13.23 -15.44
CA GLU A 25 0.32 -14.52 -15.38
C GLU A 25 0.25 -15.23 -16.72
N THR A 26 1.38 -15.73 -17.15
CA THR A 26 1.52 -16.59 -18.34
C THR A 26 2.29 -17.85 -17.93
N GLY A 27 2.28 -18.88 -18.76
CA GLY A 27 3.05 -20.12 -18.49
C GLY A 27 4.55 -19.92 -18.27
N GLY A 28 5.10 -18.76 -18.66
CA GLY A 28 6.51 -18.38 -18.48
C GLY A 28 6.75 -17.33 -17.40
N GLY A 29 5.75 -16.98 -16.58
CA GLY A 29 5.85 -15.95 -15.51
C GLY A 29 4.96 -14.73 -15.74
N LEU A 30 5.29 -13.62 -15.09
CA LEU A 30 4.55 -12.37 -15.20
C LEU A 30 4.90 -11.63 -16.50
N ARG A 31 3.89 -11.15 -17.21
CA ARG A 31 4.02 -10.32 -18.40
C ARG A 31 3.28 -8.99 -18.21
N LEU A 32 3.89 -7.91 -18.69
CA LEU A 32 3.25 -6.60 -18.77
C LEU A 32 2.05 -6.65 -19.73
N SER A 33 0.87 -6.35 -19.23
CA SER A 33 -0.39 -6.35 -19.99
C SER A 33 -0.82 -4.96 -20.37
N SER A 34 -0.76 -4.03 -19.39
CA SER A 34 -1.17 -2.65 -19.59
C SER A 34 -0.28 -1.72 -18.76
N PHE A 35 -0.02 -0.52 -19.27
CA PHE A 35 0.72 0.50 -18.55
C PHE A 35 0.30 1.90 -19.01
N GLY A 36 0.52 2.89 -18.18
CA GLY A 36 0.26 4.28 -18.51
C GLY A 36 0.80 5.24 -17.47
N GLU A 37 1.04 6.45 -17.90
CA GLU A 37 1.38 7.57 -17.05
C GLU A 37 0.54 8.76 -17.43
N THR A 38 0.05 9.50 -16.43
CA THR A 38 -0.77 10.69 -16.62
C THR A 38 -0.30 11.77 -15.66
N ARG A 39 -0.14 12.98 -16.15
CA ARG A 39 0.25 14.13 -15.32
C ARG A 39 -0.88 14.54 -14.40
N VAL A 40 -0.57 14.78 -13.14
CA VAL A 40 -1.46 15.41 -12.16
C VAL A 40 -1.16 16.90 -12.15
N PRO A 41 -2.16 17.77 -12.42
CA PRO A 41 -1.98 19.21 -12.33
C PRO A 41 -1.62 19.66 -10.90
N PRO A 42 -0.78 20.69 -10.76
CA PRO A 42 -0.47 21.26 -9.44
C PRO A 42 -1.72 21.67 -8.66
N GLY A 43 -1.66 21.56 -7.32
CA GLY A 43 -2.76 21.93 -6.43
C GLY A 43 -3.87 20.88 -6.29
N ILE A 44 -3.67 19.66 -6.85
CA ILE A 44 -4.57 18.52 -6.62
C ILE A 44 -4.01 17.65 -5.49
N ILE A 45 -2.70 17.38 -5.51
CA ILE A 45 -1.95 16.73 -4.46
C ILE A 45 -0.76 17.63 -4.13
N GLU A 46 -0.47 17.83 -2.86
CA GLU A 46 0.65 18.65 -2.39
C GLU A 46 1.30 17.97 -1.18
N GLY A 47 2.56 17.61 -1.32
CA GLY A 47 3.32 16.89 -0.29
C GLY A 47 2.59 15.62 0.15
N GLY A 48 2.12 14.79 -0.78
CA GLY A 48 1.38 13.57 -0.52
C GLY A 48 -0.06 13.77 0.01
N LYS A 49 -0.52 15.02 0.24
CA LYS A 49 -1.87 15.29 0.74
C LYS A 49 -2.82 15.67 -0.39
N ILE A 50 -3.87 14.89 -0.59
CA ILE A 50 -4.89 15.16 -1.60
C ILE A 50 -5.70 16.40 -1.17
N LYS A 51 -5.67 17.45 -1.98
CA LYS A 51 -6.42 18.70 -1.78
C LYS A 51 -7.77 18.69 -2.50
N LYS A 52 -7.87 18.00 -3.63
CA LYS A 52 -9.05 17.98 -4.49
C LYS A 52 -9.40 16.54 -4.90
N VAL A 53 -10.17 15.87 -4.08
CA VAL A 53 -10.52 14.44 -4.22
C VAL A 53 -11.25 14.17 -5.54
N GLU A 54 -12.25 15.01 -5.86
CA GLU A 54 -13.09 14.86 -7.05
C GLU A 54 -12.27 15.02 -8.35
N ASN A 55 -11.36 15.99 -8.37
CA ASN A 55 -10.47 16.22 -9.51
C ASN A 55 -9.52 15.03 -9.72
N LEU A 56 -8.97 14.47 -8.62
CA LEU A 56 -8.12 13.30 -8.70
C LEU A 56 -8.89 12.08 -9.23
N ALA A 57 -10.12 11.86 -8.74
CA ALA A 57 -10.98 10.78 -9.23
C ALA A 57 -11.24 10.88 -10.74
N GLU A 58 -11.50 12.08 -11.26
CA GLU A 58 -11.70 12.28 -12.70
C GLU A 58 -10.40 12.02 -13.51
N ILE A 59 -9.24 12.40 -12.96
CA ILE A 59 -7.95 12.11 -13.60
C ILE A 59 -7.72 10.59 -13.63
N ILE A 60 -7.98 9.87 -12.54
CA ILE A 60 -7.88 8.41 -12.50
C ILE A 60 -8.78 7.78 -13.57
N LYS A 61 -10.05 8.20 -13.68
CA LYS A 61 -10.99 7.69 -14.70
C LYS A 61 -10.47 7.90 -16.13
N LYS A 62 -9.91 9.08 -16.40
CA LYS A 62 -9.34 9.42 -17.71
C LYS A 62 -8.09 8.58 -17.99
N SER A 63 -7.20 8.43 -17.00
CA SER A 63 -5.97 7.65 -17.11
C SER A 63 -6.25 6.20 -17.48
N LEU A 64 -7.24 5.59 -16.84
CA LEU A 64 -7.65 4.20 -17.13
C LEU A 64 -8.13 3.99 -18.58
N LYS A 65 -8.66 5.04 -19.22
CA LYS A 65 -9.07 4.97 -20.64
C LYS A 65 -7.90 5.16 -21.61
N GLN A 66 -6.77 5.69 -21.13
CA GLN A 66 -5.60 6.07 -21.94
C GLN A 66 -4.43 5.08 -21.80
N VAL A 67 -4.58 4.00 -21.03
CA VAL A 67 -3.52 2.99 -20.86
C VAL A 67 -3.14 2.39 -22.22
N LYS A 68 -1.84 2.13 -22.38
CA LYS A 68 -1.28 1.36 -23.49
C LYS A 68 -1.38 -0.13 -23.19
N GLY A 69 -1.45 -0.95 -24.24
CA GLY A 69 -1.62 -2.40 -24.12
C GLY A 69 -3.09 -2.82 -24.04
N LYS A 70 -3.41 -3.82 -23.25
CA LYS A 70 -4.79 -4.32 -23.12
C LYS A 70 -5.63 -3.38 -22.27
N ARG A 71 -6.91 -3.25 -22.61
CA ARG A 71 -7.87 -2.49 -21.78
C ARG A 71 -7.98 -3.11 -20.37
N ILE A 72 -7.87 -2.29 -19.32
CA ILE A 72 -8.12 -2.70 -17.95
C ILE A 72 -9.64 -2.81 -17.75
N LYS A 73 -10.12 -4.02 -17.47
CA LYS A 73 -11.56 -4.30 -17.24
C LYS A 73 -11.90 -4.46 -15.76
N THR A 74 -10.90 -4.78 -14.94
CA THR A 74 -11.09 -4.94 -13.49
C THR A 74 -11.26 -3.60 -12.80
N LYS A 75 -12.04 -3.61 -11.71
CA LYS A 75 -12.15 -2.48 -10.78
C LYS A 75 -11.19 -2.60 -9.58
N TYR A 76 -10.58 -3.76 -9.40
CA TYR A 76 -9.69 -4.01 -8.28
C TYR A 76 -8.34 -3.35 -8.50
N VAL A 77 -7.88 -2.59 -7.49
CA VAL A 77 -6.64 -1.82 -7.53
C VAL A 77 -5.83 -2.03 -6.26
N VAL A 78 -4.52 -2.06 -6.41
CA VAL A 78 -3.55 -1.88 -5.32
C VAL A 78 -2.90 -0.52 -5.56
N SER A 79 -2.93 0.37 -4.58
CA SER A 79 -2.39 1.72 -4.75
C SER A 79 -1.33 2.05 -3.71
N SER A 80 -0.41 2.94 -4.10
CA SER A 80 0.60 3.49 -3.20
C SER A 80 0.01 4.51 -2.23
N LEU A 81 0.64 4.63 -1.06
CA LEU A 81 0.48 5.73 -0.10
C LEU A 81 1.82 6.48 0.01
N PRO A 82 1.79 7.80 0.19
CA PRO A 82 3.01 8.61 0.27
C PRO A 82 3.83 8.24 1.52
N GLU A 83 5.10 7.88 1.32
CA GLU A 83 6.02 7.54 2.40
C GLU A 83 6.25 8.70 3.36
N GLU A 84 6.39 9.91 2.84
CA GLU A 84 6.63 11.13 3.65
C GLU A 84 5.52 11.46 4.65
N LYS A 85 4.36 10.82 4.56
CA LYS A 85 3.21 10.95 5.47
C LYS A 85 2.98 9.69 6.31
N SER A 86 3.86 8.71 6.19
CA SER A 86 3.74 7.42 6.86
C SER A 86 4.86 7.24 7.88
N PHE A 87 4.60 6.46 8.90
CA PHE A 87 5.59 6.03 9.89
C PHE A 87 5.93 4.56 9.59
N LEU A 88 7.20 4.28 9.43
CA LEU A 88 7.72 2.94 9.20
C LEU A 88 8.92 2.72 10.10
N ASP A 89 8.88 1.68 10.94
CA ASP A 89 9.97 1.38 11.86
C ASP A 89 10.05 -0.12 12.16
N ILE A 90 11.15 -0.56 12.77
CA ILE A 90 11.38 -1.93 13.19
C ILE A 90 11.51 -1.97 14.71
N LEU A 91 10.51 -2.54 15.37
CA LEU A 91 10.52 -2.76 16.80
C LEU A 91 11.23 -4.07 17.15
N GLN A 92 11.98 -4.05 18.24
CA GLN A 92 12.52 -5.24 18.87
C GLN A 92 11.75 -5.55 20.14
N ILE A 93 10.94 -6.62 20.11
CA ILE A 93 10.19 -7.05 21.29
C ILE A 93 10.70 -8.43 21.78
N PRO A 94 10.59 -8.75 23.07
CA PRO A 94 10.94 -10.08 23.58
C PRO A 94 10.16 -11.17 22.82
N ILE A 95 10.76 -12.37 22.75
CA ILE A 95 10.05 -13.53 22.21
C ILE A 95 8.92 -13.90 23.18
N MET A 96 7.69 -13.92 22.66
CA MET A 96 6.47 -14.21 23.41
C MET A 96 5.52 -15.07 22.59
N LYS A 97 4.40 -15.49 23.17
CA LYS A 97 3.35 -16.22 22.45
C LYS A 97 2.69 -15.35 21.40
N GLN A 98 2.24 -15.96 20.30
CA GLN A 98 1.61 -15.26 19.19
C GLN A 98 0.41 -14.39 19.61
N GLU A 99 -0.36 -14.84 20.60
CA GLU A 99 -1.54 -14.16 21.15
C GLU A 99 -1.19 -12.87 21.91
N GLU A 100 0.04 -12.73 22.37
CA GLU A 100 0.53 -11.59 23.16
C GLU A 100 1.17 -10.52 22.24
N ILE A 101 1.59 -10.90 21.03
CA ILE A 101 2.35 -10.03 20.12
C ILE A 101 1.56 -8.77 19.77
N GLU A 102 0.29 -8.92 19.40
CA GLU A 102 -0.53 -7.77 18.95
C GLU A 102 -0.61 -6.67 20.02
N ASN A 103 -0.87 -7.05 21.27
CA ASN A 103 -0.96 -6.10 22.38
C ASN A 103 0.40 -5.47 22.70
N ALA A 104 1.46 -6.28 22.72
CA ALA A 104 2.82 -5.80 22.96
C ALA A 104 3.29 -4.83 21.88
N VAL A 105 3.01 -5.13 20.61
CA VAL A 105 3.35 -4.26 19.48
C VAL A 105 2.57 -2.97 19.53
N LYS A 106 1.27 -2.99 19.81
CA LYS A 106 0.46 -1.77 19.93
C LYS A 106 0.97 -0.88 21.06
N PHE A 107 1.24 -1.46 22.23
CA PHE A 107 1.78 -0.74 23.37
C PHE A 107 3.14 -0.09 23.08
N GLU A 108 4.05 -0.86 22.45
CA GLU A 108 5.37 -0.34 22.12
C GLU A 108 5.31 0.70 20.99
N ALA A 109 4.43 0.51 19.99
CA ALA A 109 4.27 1.44 18.86
C ALA A 109 3.85 2.85 19.29
N GLU A 110 3.11 3.01 20.40
CA GLU A 110 2.74 4.32 20.98
C GLU A 110 3.95 5.18 21.36
N ASN A 111 5.11 4.55 21.61
CA ASN A 111 6.35 5.28 21.92
C ASN A 111 7.06 5.81 20.66
N TYR A 112 6.75 5.28 19.48
CA TYR A 112 7.40 5.62 18.20
C TYR A 112 6.52 6.45 17.29
N ILE A 113 5.21 6.23 17.32
CA ILE A 113 4.25 6.94 16.47
C ILE A 113 3.81 8.22 17.19
N PRO A 114 4.06 9.43 16.63
CA PRO A 114 3.74 10.71 17.28
C PRO A 114 2.24 11.07 17.22
N LEU A 115 1.38 10.09 16.93
CA LEU A 115 -0.07 10.18 16.85
C LEU A 115 -0.69 9.04 17.65
N LYS A 116 -1.93 9.22 18.09
CA LYS A 116 -2.67 8.13 18.74
C LYS A 116 -2.99 7.02 17.75
N LEU A 117 -3.01 5.77 18.20
CA LEU A 117 -3.31 4.62 17.33
C LEU A 117 -4.73 4.70 16.72
N ASP A 118 -5.67 5.37 17.36
CA ASP A 118 -7.01 5.60 16.83
C ASP A 118 -7.07 6.67 15.72
N GLU A 119 -6.02 7.48 15.55
CA GLU A 119 -5.90 8.49 14.50
C GLU A 119 -5.19 7.98 13.24
N VAL A 120 -4.60 6.77 13.29
CA VAL A 120 -3.84 6.16 12.18
C VAL A 120 -4.48 4.86 11.72
N TYR A 121 -4.20 4.47 10.49
CA TYR A 121 -4.23 3.07 10.07
C TYR A 121 -2.89 2.48 10.46
N PHE A 122 -2.93 1.46 11.30
CA PHE A 122 -1.76 0.79 11.85
C PHE A 122 -1.77 -0.68 11.45
N ASP A 123 -0.63 -1.17 11.00
CA ASP A 123 -0.42 -2.59 10.73
C ASP A 123 1.00 -2.99 11.12
N PHE A 124 1.23 -4.27 11.33
CA PHE A 124 2.54 -4.76 11.70
C PHE A 124 2.78 -6.17 11.15
N GLU A 125 4.04 -6.49 10.98
CA GLU A 125 4.44 -7.80 10.52
C GLU A 125 5.75 -8.28 11.13
N LYS A 126 5.77 -9.55 11.54
CA LYS A 126 7.00 -10.19 12.03
C LYS A 126 7.94 -10.41 10.85
N ILE A 127 9.13 -9.84 10.92
CA ILE A 127 10.18 -10.02 9.92
C ILE A 127 11.20 -11.05 10.40
N GLN A 128 11.95 -11.61 9.46
CA GLN A 128 13.05 -12.49 9.82
C GLN A 128 14.19 -11.65 10.42
N PRO A 129 14.72 -12.02 11.60
CA PRO A 129 15.74 -11.23 12.24
C PRO A 129 17.01 -11.16 11.37
N ILE A 130 17.54 -9.96 11.17
CA ILE A 130 18.83 -9.72 10.53
C ILE A 130 19.96 -10.29 11.40
N SER A 131 19.74 -10.31 12.72
CA SER A 131 20.70 -10.81 13.71
C SER A 131 20.25 -12.18 14.24
N LYS A 132 21.24 -13.06 14.47
CA LYS A 132 21.01 -14.39 15.07
C LYS A 132 20.74 -14.34 16.60
N GLN A 133 20.45 -13.18 17.16
CA GLN A 133 20.14 -13.04 18.59
C GLN A 133 18.76 -13.63 18.91
N LYS A 134 18.76 -14.72 19.66
CA LYS A 134 17.54 -15.49 20.03
C LYS A 134 16.69 -14.87 21.14
N LYS A 135 16.98 -13.66 21.64
CA LYS A 135 16.25 -13.07 22.77
C LYS A 135 15.10 -12.15 22.34
N TYR A 136 15.15 -11.62 21.12
CA TYR A 136 14.19 -10.64 20.58
C TYR A 136 13.68 -11.12 19.23
N GLN A 137 12.49 -10.67 18.89
CA GLN A 137 11.92 -10.76 17.56
C GLN A 137 11.75 -9.38 16.99
N GLU A 138 11.93 -9.24 15.69
CA GLU A 138 11.82 -7.98 14.96
C GLU A 138 10.44 -7.90 14.31
N ILE A 139 9.78 -6.78 14.55
CA ILE A 139 8.44 -6.47 14.03
C ILE A 139 8.52 -5.20 13.22
N LEU A 140 8.24 -5.30 11.95
CA LEU A 140 8.01 -4.14 11.10
C LEU A 140 6.66 -3.54 11.46
N ILE A 141 6.63 -2.27 11.83
CA ILE A 141 5.40 -1.50 12.04
C ILE A 141 5.23 -0.49 10.92
N ALA A 142 3.99 -0.25 10.55
CA ALA A 142 3.61 0.79 9.61
C ALA A 142 2.37 1.51 10.11
N ALA A 143 2.40 2.83 10.04
CA ALA A 143 1.25 3.66 10.38
C ALA A 143 1.12 4.83 9.42
N THR A 144 -0.09 5.10 8.97
CA THR A 144 -0.40 6.27 8.14
C THR A 144 -1.62 6.98 8.70
N PRO A 145 -1.58 8.32 8.88
CA PRO A 145 -2.71 9.07 9.41
C PRO A 145 -4.00 8.85 8.59
N LYS A 146 -5.12 8.66 9.27
CA LYS A 146 -6.44 8.49 8.62
C LYS A 146 -6.79 9.68 7.73
N GLU A 147 -6.37 10.89 8.11
CA GLU A 147 -6.57 12.10 7.31
C GLU A 147 -5.83 12.05 5.96
N ILE A 148 -4.76 11.27 5.84
CA ILE A 148 -4.04 11.03 4.60
C ILE A 148 -4.71 9.90 3.81
N VAL A 149 -4.96 8.76 4.42
CA VAL A 149 -5.47 7.55 3.75
C VAL A 149 -6.89 7.73 3.23
N ASN A 150 -7.80 8.33 4.04
CA ASN A 150 -9.21 8.46 3.67
C ASN A 150 -9.45 9.22 2.35
N PRO A 151 -8.75 10.33 2.03
CA PRO A 151 -8.88 10.99 0.74
C PRO A 151 -8.42 10.11 -0.45
N TYR A 152 -7.36 9.29 -0.28
CA TYR A 152 -6.93 8.32 -1.31
C TYR A 152 -8.02 7.29 -1.56
N PHE A 153 -8.52 6.67 -0.50
CA PHE A 153 -9.60 5.70 -0.58
C PHE A 153 -10.83 6.30 -1.28
N LYS A 154 -11.27 7.49 -0.86
CA LYS A 154 -12.40 8.21 -1.45
C LYS A 154 -12.21 8.53 -2.93
N ALA A 155 -11.01 8.96 -3.34
CA ALA A 155 -10.72 9.24 -4.74
C ALA A 155 -10.79 7.98 -5.60
N LEU A 156 -10.29 6.84 -5.11
CA LEU A 156 -10.37 5.56 -5.78
C LEU A 156 -11.83 5.08 -5.91
N GLU A 157 -12.63 5.16 -4.85
CA GLU A 157 -14.05 4.79 -4.89
C GLU A 157 -14.84 5.68 -5.86
N GLN A 158 -14.63 6.99 -5.82
CA GLN A 158 -15.25 7.93 -6.76
C GLN A 158 -14.81 7.68 -8.22
N ALA A 159 -13.60 7.16 -8.42
CA ALA A 159 -13.16 6.70 -9.73
C ALA A 159 -13.83 5.38 -10.18
N GLY A 160 -14.64 4.75 -9.33
CA GLY A 160 -15.32 3.50 -9.60
C GLY A 160 -14.44 2.28 -9.35
N LEU A 161 -13.34 2.44 -8.60
CA LEU A 161 -12.40 1.40 -8.24
C LEU A 161 -12.73 0.79 -6.87
N ARG A 162 -12.17 -0.39 -6.62
CA ARG A 162 -12.23 -1.09 -5.33
C ARG A 162 -10.80 -1.38 -4.88
N PRO A 163 -10.28 -0.60 -3.91
CA PRO A 163 -8.95 -0.85 -3.36
C PRO A 163 -8.92 -2.21 -2.66
N LEU A 164 -7.97 -3.07 -3.05
CA LEU A 164 -7.66 -4.33 -2.34
C LEU A 164 -6.62 -4.13 -1.26
N ALA A 165 -5.69 -3.20 -1.52
CA ALA A 165 -4.68 -2.78 -0.58
C ALA A 165 -4.21 -1.36 -0.90
N LEU A 166 -3.83 -0.64 0.14
CA LEU A 166 -3.04 0.57 0.08
C LEU A 166 -1.69 0.27 0.74
N GLU A 167 -0.60 0.56 0.08
CA GLU A 167 0.73 0.19 0.53
C GLU A 167 1.69 1.38 0.48
N ILE A 168 2.52 1.56 1.50
CA ILE A 168 3.54 2.61 1.51
C ILE A 168 4.52 2.37 0.35
N GLU A 169 4.92 3.43 -0.36
CA GLU A 169 5.74 3.36 -1.59
C GLU A 169 6.99 2.51 -1.43
N SER A 170 7.78 2.72 -0.36
CA SER A 170 9.00 1.95 -0.11
C SER A 170 8.74 0.47 0.06
N LEU A 171 7.66 0.08 0.74
CA LEU A 171 7.29 -1.33 0.91
C LEU A 171 6.86 -1.97 -0.41
N ALA A 172 6.14 -1.23 -1.25
CA ALA A 172 5.77 -1.69 -2.58
C ALA A 172 7.02 -1.92 -3.46
N ILE A 173 8.00 -1.02 -3.40
CA ILE A 173 9.29 -1.15 -4.12
C ILE A 173 10.07 -2.37 -3.62
N VAL A 174 10.22 -2.51 -2.30
CA VAL A 174 10.92 -3.66 -1.70
C VAL A 174 10.27 -4.97 -2.13
N ARG A 175 8.94 -5.04 -2.12
CA ARG A 175 8.17 -6.21 -2.54
C ARG A 175 8.35 -6.54 -4.03
N ALA A 176 8.50 -5.52 -4.87
CA ALA A 176 8.73 -5.72 -6.30
C ALA A 176 10.15 -6.24 -6.61
N LEU A 177 11.15 -5.85 -5.80
CA LEU A 177 12.56 -6.15 -6.04
C LEU A 177 13.03 -7.42 -5.35
N ILE A 178 12.43 -7.82 -4.24
CA ILE A 178 12.85 -8.97 -3.44
C ILE A 178 11.94 -10.17 -3.73
N LYS A 179 12.54 -11.35 -3.95
CA LYS A 179 11.81 -12.59 -4.27
C LYS A 179 10.79 -12.95 -3.20
N LYS A 180 9.63 -13.42 -3.66
CA LYS A 180 8.39 -13.73 -2.92
C LYS A 180 8.50 -14.56 -1.62
N ASN A 181 9.61 -15.27 -1.38
CA ASN A 181 9.77 -16.18 -0.24
C ASN A 181 10.32 -15.50 1.03
N THR A 182 10.62 -14.20 0.97
CA THR A 182 11.28 -13.47 2.05
C THR A 182 10.48 -12.28 2.58
N LEU A 183 9.40 -11.91 1.90
CA LEU A 183 8.57 -10.77 2.29
C LEU A 183 7.18 -11.19 2.73
N PRO A 184 6.69 -10.53 3.76
CA PRO A 184 5.33 -10.63 4.25
C PRO A 184 4.27 -10.15 3.23
N GLY A 185 3.00 -10.36 3.51
CA GLY A 185 1.86 -9.87 2.70
C GLY A 185 1.75 -8.34 2.76
N PRO A 186 0.91 -7.69 1.92
CA PRO A 186 0.71 -6.24 1.98
C PRO A 186 0.14 -5.84 3.34
N LEU A 187 0.74 -4.80 3.93
CA LEU A 187 0.18 -4.08 5.05
C LEU A 187 -1.12 -3.37 4.56
N PHE A 188 -2.08 -3.15 5.44
CA PHE A 188 -3.37 -2.50 5.14
C PHE A 188 -4.20 -3.21 4.05
N LYS A 189 -4.59 -4.45 4.30
CA LYS A 189 -5.61 -5.16 3.51
C LYS A 189 -7.00 -4.76 3.96
N ASP A 190 -7.92 -4.60 3.02
CA ASP A 190 -9.34 -4.52 3.36
C ASP A 190 -9.81 -5.90 3.84
N ASN A 191 -10.10 -6.04 5.14
CA ASN A 191 -10.61 -7.26 5.76
C ASN A 191 -12.13 -7.45 5.54
N LYS A 192 -12.74 -6.68 4.63
CA LYS A 192 -14.18 -6.74 4.31
C LYS A 192 -14.45 -7.56 3.06
N THR A 193 -13.99 -8.81 3.04
CA THR A 193 -14.46 -9.80 2.06
C THR A 193 -14.76 -11.13 2.71
#